data_cab9188f5cd5a10f67edc2177391138c
#
_entry.id   cab9188f5cd5a10f67edc2177391138c
#
_cell.length_a   1.000
_cell.length_b   1.000
_cell.length_c   1.000
_cell.angle_alpha   90.00
_cell.angle_beta   90.00
_cell.angle_gamma   90.00
#
_symmetry.space_group_name_H-M   'P 1'
#
loop_
_entity.id
_entity.type
_entity.pdbx_description
1 polymer ?
#
loop_
_entity_poly.entity_id
_entity_poly.type
_entity_poly.pdbx_seq_one_letter_code
_entity_poly.pdbx_strand_id
1 'polypeptide(L)'
;LIIDAYSKLESWLTVLFSNATTKISYKKFGRTFLYTHNVPVSDEPKSSIGLVIERRLSLLDPLNLEIEFDVVPRLIVTDNERQKASEIFNQHHLDRAKKTVMISIIGSSANKTYPLAYMSKVVDIVSKKINANILFNYIPNQLELAQKVYENCTEETKKNIFFNLLGRDLREFIIIMDSCDLIIGNDGGAINMAKALNKPSFIIFSPWIEKQMWSTFEDGKLHDSVHLLDYQPHLIEEKTKKQLKDNSIALYPNLKPSYFKSKLSLFIDNNLADKNKKTTPTNFNKLFAQHKFFPLSAVIITYNEEEHLEKCLASLVDICDEIIVVDSFSTDKTEEICRHYNVSFIQHKFEGYIEQKNFAIQQATHNYILSLDGDEALSDELKESILEIKPHWDHDGFYSSRLNNYCGQWIKHSDWYPDKKLRLFKKGSGEWKGINPHDSYRLKNGKKKGVLAGDLYHWIYRDYDEHKEKVENFS
;
A
#
# COMPACT_ATOMS: atom_id res chain seq x y z
N LEU A 1 1.80 36.28 29.42
CA LEU A 1 1.28 35.38 28.38
C LEU A 1 1.53 33.94 28.76
N ILE A 2 0.50 33.11 28.70
CA ILE A 2 0.60 31.65 28.76
C ILE A 2 -0.13 31.05 27.54
N ILE A 3 0.52 30.12 26.85
CA ILE A 3 -0.09 29.34 25.80
C ILE A 3 -0.02 27.86 26.24
N ASP A 4 -1.17 27.26 26.56
CA ASP A 4 -1.28 25.88 27.01
C ASP A 4 -1.79 25.00 25.90
N ALA A 5 -0.85 24.39 25.18
CA ALA A 5 -1.13 23.43 24.09
C ALA A 5 -1.52 22.04 24.60
N TYR A 6 -1.26 21.70 25.87
CA TYR A 6 -1.55 20.41 26.47
C TYR A 6 -2.93 20.31 27.11
N SER A 7 -3.31 21.38 27.83
CA SER A 7 -4.57 21.47 28.60
C SER A 7 -4.80 20.20 29.47
N LYS A 8 -3.76 19.77 30.22
CA LYS A 8 -3.79 18.69 31.19
C LYS A 8 -3.87 19.27 32.63
N LEU A 9 -4.12 18.43 33.63
CA LEU A 9 -4.30 18.84 35.00
C LEU A 9 -3.10 19.63 35.52
N GLU A 10 -1.89 19.18 35.23
CA GLU A 10 -0.66 19.84 35.67
C GLU A 10 -0.52 21.27 35.09
N SER A 11 -0.86 21.41 33.78
CA SER A 11 -0.81 22.74 33.15
C SER A 11 -1.91 23.67 33.69
N TRP A 12 -3.08 23.14 34.07
CA TRP A 12 -4.14 23.98 34.67
C TRP A 12 -3.76 24.59 36.01
N LEU A 13 -3.08 23.85 36.86
CA LEU A 13 -2.58 24.38 38.12
C LEU A 13 -1.62 25.55 37.84
N THR A 14 -0.72 25.38 36.87
CA THR A 14 0.19 26.46 36.45
C THR A 14 -0.57 27.66 35.93
N VAL A 15 -1.60 27.45 35.07
CA VAL A 15 -2.43 28.54 34.53
C VAL A 15 -3.25 29.23 35.64
N LEU A 16 -3.80 28.45 36.58
CA LEU A 16 -4.64 28.98 37.68
C LEU A 16 -3.83 29.88 38.59
N PHE A 17 -2.65 29.45 38.99
CA PHE A 17 -1.80 30.20 39.92
C PHE A 17 -0.90 31.22 39.24
N SER A 18 -1.00 31.40 37.94
CA SER A 18 -0.24 32.41 37.20
C SER A 18 -0.94 33.75 37.19
N ASN A 19 -0.14 34.82 37.30
CA ASN A 19 -0.58 36.22 37.13
C ASN A 19 -0.59 36.66 35.64
N ALA A 20 -0.50 35.73 34.68
CA ALA A 20 -0.56 36.09 33.27
C ALA A 20 -1.91 36.68 32.89
N THR A 21 -1.89 37.85 32.25
CA THR A 21 -3.09 38.57 31.80
C THR A 21 -3.71 37.92 30.56
N THR A 22 -2.90 37.27 29.73
CA THR A 22 -3.34 36.55 28.53
C THR A 22 -3.05 35.06 28.70
N LYS A 23 -4.09 34.27 28.66
CA LYS A 23 -4.05 32.82 28.84
C LYS A 23 -4.79 32.15 27.65
N ILE A 24 -4.09 31.40 26.80
CA ILE A 24 -4.62 30.84 25.57
C ILE A 24 -4.58 29.32 25.65
N SER A 25 -5.64 28.64 25.26
CA SER A 25 -5.68 27.18 25.06
C SER A 25 -6.76 26.78 24.07
N TYR A 26 -6.82 25.49 23.75
CA TYR A 26 -7.91 24.94 22.98
C TYR A 26 -9.24 24.99 23.73
N LYS A 27 -10.33 25.27 23.00
CA LYS A 27 -11.69 25.20 23.55
C LYS A 27 -12.02 23.77 23.93
N LYS A 28 -12.14 23.50 25.25
CA LYS A 28 -12.53 22.19 25.77
C LYS A 28 -13.64 22.37 26.80
N PHE A 29 -14.62 21.44 26.75
CA PHE A 29 -15.74 21.47 27.72
C PHE A 29 -15.25 21.43 29.16
N GLY A 30 -15.88 22.26 30.02
CA GLY A 30 -15.58 22.34 31.45
C GLY A 30 -14.28 23.08 31.82
N ARG A 31 -13.55 23.71 30.89
CA ARG A 31 -12.22 24.32 31.13
C ARG A 31 -12.04 25.72 30.57
N THR A 32 -13.06 26.23 29.88
CA THR A 32 -13.01 27.52 29.19
C THR A 32 -12.79 28.68 30.15
N PHE A 33 -13.17 28.55 31.42
CA PHE A 33 -13.05 29.62 32.46
C PHE A 33 -11.60 29.88 32.90
N LEU A 34 -10.68 28.96 32.65
CA LEU A 34 -9.26 29.12 33.03
C LEU A 34 -8.48 29.98 32.03
N TYR A 35 -9.01 30.17 30.82
CA TYR A 35 -8.31 30.83 29.72
C TYR A 35 -9.05 32.07 29.25
N THR A 36 -8.30 33.12 28.94
CA THR A 36 -8.84 34.36 28.36
C THR A 36 -9.25 34.16 26.90
N HIS A 37 -8.56 33.24 26.20
CA HIS A 37 -8.86 32.90 24.81
C HIS A 37 -8.95 31.37 24.64
N ASN A 38 -10.08 30.94 24.10
CA ASN A 38 -10.38 29.53 23.86
C ASN A 38 -10.45 29.25 22.35
N VAL A 39 -9.41 28.69 21.78
CA VAL A 39 -9.26 28.47 20.33
C VAL A 39 -10.02 27.22 19.90
N PRO A 40 -10.91 27.30 18.90
CA PRO A 40 -11.58 26.12 18.36
C PRO A 40 -10.55 25.13 17.74
N VAL A 41 -10.79 23.82 17.90
CA VAL A 41 -9.96 22.79 17.29
C VAL A 41 -10.57 22.44 15.94
N SER A 42 -9.80 22.59 14.85
CA SER A 42 -10.19 22.10 13.52
C SER A 42 -9.98 20.59 13.44
N ASP A 43 -10.89 19.88 12.79
CA ASP A 43 -10.77 18.44 12.51
C ASP A 43 -10.33 18.16 11.07
N GLU A 44 -10.26 19.19 10.22
CA GLU A 44 -9.82 19.09 8.85
C GLU A 44 -8.54 19.92 8.61
N PRO A 45 -7.55 19.37 7.88
CA PRO A 45 -6.36 20.12 7.49
C PRO A 45 -6.71 21.18 6.43
N LYS A 46 -6.12 22.37 6.57
CA LYS A 46 -6.27 23.47 5.61
C LYS A 46 -5.13 23.52 4.59
N SER A 47 -4.04 22.80 4.87
CA SER A 47 -2.83 22.83 4.07
C SER A 47 -2.04 21.53 4.19
N SER A 48 -0.95 21.39 3.45
CA SER A 48 -0.05 20.23 3.51
C SER A 48 0.90 20.24 4.73
N ILE A 49 0.89 21.29 5.56
CA ILE A 49 1.76 21.31 6.75
C ILE A 49 1.34 20.28 7.81
N GLY A 50 0.11 19.81 7.74
CA GLY A 50 -0.45 18.77 8.60
C GLY A 50 -1.23 19.33 9.80
N LEU A 51 -2.35 18.67 10.07
CA LEU A 51 -3.35 19.13 11.05
C LEU A 51 -2.77 19.35 12.46
N VAL A 52 -1.79 18.54 12.89
CA VAL A 52 -1.16 18.71 14.21
C VAL A 52 -0.38 20.02 14.33
N ILE A 53 0.23 20.49 13.23
CA ILE A 53 0.97 21.77 13.20
C ILE A 53 -0.02 22.93 13.13
N GLU A 54 -1.00 22.84 12.22
CA GLU A 54 -2.07 23.84 12.09
C GLU A 54 -2.78 24.10 13.40
N ARG A 55 -3.14 23.04 14.14
CA ARG A 55 -3.74 23.16 15.47
C ARG A 55 -2.83 23.90 16.46
N ARG A 56 -1.52 23.65 16.42
CA ARG A 56 -0.58 24.36 17.32
C ARG A 56 -0.43 25.83 16.95
N LEU A 57 -0.37 26.11 15.64
CA LEU A 57 -0.28 27.48 15.15
C LEU A 57 -1.54 28.30 15.46
N SER A 58 -2.72 27.69 15.40
CA SER A 58 -3.98 28.37 15.72
C SER A 58 -4.03 28.91 17.17
N LEU A 59 -3.21 28.38 18.08
CA LEU A 59 -3.08 28.96 19.41
C LEU A 59 -2.43 30.34 19.40
N LEU A 60 -1.80 30.77 18.31
CA LEU A 60 -1.23 32.09 18.13
C LEU A 60 -2.23 33.11 17.53
N ASP A 61 -3.33 32.66 16.94
CA ASP A 61 -4.32 33.50 16.26
C ASP A 61 -4.85 34.64 17.17
N PRO A 62 -5.15 34.40 18.48
CA PRO A 62 -5.61 35.46 19.35
C PRO A 62 -4.59 36.57 19.60
N LEU A 63 -3.34 36.38 19.26
CA LEU A 63 -2.28 37.40 19.43
C LEU A 63 -2.21 38.37 18.26
N ASN A 64 -2.95 38.13 17.17
CA ASN A 64 -2.99 38.96 15.96
C ASN A 64 -1.58 39.35 15.47
N LEU A 65 -0.69 38.36 15.38
CA LEU A 65 0.70 38.60 14.97
C LEU A 65 0.73 38.79 13.43
N GLU A 66 1.24 39.96 12.99
CA GLU A 66 1.49 40.25 11.57
C GLU A 66 2.87 39.69 11.14
N ILE A 67 3.07 38.38 11.32
CA ILE A 67 4.34 37.72 11.02
C ILE A 67 4.07 36.50 10.13
N GLU A 68 4.76 36.41 9.00
CA GLU A 68 4.83 35.16 8.27
C GLU A 68 5.78 34.20 8.99
N PHE A 69 5.26 33.06 9.41
CA PHE A 69 6.05 32.02 10.06
C PHE A 69 6.60 31.03 9.03
N ASP A 70 7.90 30.82 9.03
CA ASP A 70 8.50 29.63 8.39
C ASP A 70 8.17 28.42 9.29
N VAL A 71 7.14 27.68 8.93
CA VAL A 71 6.62 26.55 9.73
C VAL A 71 7.35 25.23 9.45
N VAL A 72 8.28 25.24 8.47
CA VAL A 72 9.05 24.05 8.11
C VAL A 72 10.16 23.82 9.14
N PRO A 73 10.14 22.72 9.90
CA PRO A 73 11.23 22.43 10.83
C PRO A 73 12.52 22.21 10.07
N ARG A 74 13.65 22.71 10.60
CA ARG A 74 14.95 22.58 9.96
C ARG A 74 15.98 22.00 10.93
N LEU A 75 16.71 20.99 10.44
CA LEU A 75 17.93 20.51 11.05
C LEU A 75 19.11 20.97 10.18
N ILE A 76 20.02 21.72 10.77
CA ILE A 76 21.18 22.24 10.07
C ILE A 76 22.37 21.32 10.34
N VAL A 77 22.99 20.83 9.28
CA VAL A 77 24.23 20.06 9.30
C VAL A 77 25.33 20.92 8.71
N THR A 78 26.41 21.10 9.44
CA THR A 78 27.56 21.89 9.03
C THR A 78 28.46 21.11 8.05
N ASP A 79 29.34 21.82 7.32
CA ASP A 79 30.26 21.16 6.38
C ASP A 79 31.25 20.22 7.09
N ASN A 80 31.73 20.57 8.28
CA ASN A 80 32.54 19.67 9.10
C ASN A 80 31.82 18.37 9.46
N GLU A 81 30.52 18.45 9.76
CA GLU A 81 29.71 17.28 10.06
C GLU A 81 29.45 16.43 8.81
N ARG A 82 29.28 17.04 7.64
CA ARG A 82 29.20 16.31 6.36
C ARG A 82 30.50 15.60 6.04
N GLN A 83 31.65 16.23 6.33
CA GLN A 83 32.96 15.58 6.19
C GLN A 83 33.03 14.36 7.12
N LYS A 84 32.66 14.49 8.39
CA LYS A 84 32.61 13.39 9.36
C LYS A 84 31.72 12.24 8.89
N ALA A 85 30.54 12.54 8.36
CA ALA A 85 29.67 11.51 7.78
C ALA A 85 30.33 10.78 6.60
N SER A 86 31.07 11.53 5.76
CA SER A 86 31.85 10.95 4.66
C SER A 86 32.96 10.02 5.16
N GLU A 87 33.64 10.37 6.25
CA GLU A 87 34.66 9.52 6.90
C GLU A 87 34.02 8.23 7.44
N ILE A 88 32.85 8.31 8.08
CA ILE A 88 32.10 7.14 8.55
C ILE A 88 31.75 6.22 7.37
N PHE A 89 31.24 6.78 6.26
CA PHE A 89 30.89 5.99 5.08
C PHE A 89 32.10 5.31 4.45
N ASN A 90 33.24 5.99 4.42
CA ASN A 90 34.53 5.42 3.93
C ASN A 90 35.01 4.27 4.84
N GLN A 91 34.93 4.43 6.16
CA GLN A 91 35.30 3.38 7.13
C GLN A 91 34.43 2.11 6.96
N HIS A 92 33.18 2.26 6.55
CA HIS A 92 32.29 1.15 6.25
C HIS A 92 32.32 0.70 4.78
N HIS A 93 33.24 1.23 3.97
CA HIS A 93 33.43 0.86 2.55
C HIS A 93 32.14 1.02 1.70
N LEU A 94 31.33 2.06 1.97
CA LEU A 94 30.19 2.36 1.13
C LEU A 94 30.66 2.75 -0.28
N ASP A 95 29.98 2.21 -1.29
CA ASP A 95 30.18 2.62 -2.66
C ASP A 95 29.55 4.01 -2.89
N ARG A 96 30.41 5.03 -2.98
CA ARG A 96 29.98 6.43 -3.15
C ARG A 96 29.38 6.73 -4.52
N ALA A 97 29.55 5.84 -5.48
CA ALA A 97 28.90 5.96 -6.80
C ALA A 97 27.42 5.55 -6.76
N LYS A 98 27.03 4.79 -5.73
CA LYS A 98 25.64 4.36 -5.53
C LYS A 98 24.84 5.36 -4.69
N LYS A 99 23.54 5.42 -4.92
CA LYS A 99 22.60 6.08 -4.03
C LYS A 99 22.57 5.39 -2.67
N THR A 100 22.27 6.14 -1.61
CA THR A 100 22.19 5.61 -0.25
C THR A 100 20.76 5.81 0.28
N VAL A 101 20.12 4.72 0.65
CA VAL A 101 18.76 4.70 1.20
C VAL A 101 18.81 4.24 2.66
N MET A 102 18.30 5.05 3.57
CA MET A 102 18.11 4.64 4.96
C MET A 102 16.70 4.10 5.17
N ILE A 103 16.58 2.92 5.79
CA ILE A 103 15.30 2.31 6.09
C ILE A 103 15.10 2.19 7.60
N SER A 104 14.08 2.89 8.12
CA SER A 104 13.65 2.81 9.52
C SER A 104 12.81 1.54 9.69
N ILE A 105 13.51 0.41 9.91
CA ILE A 105 12.93 -0.94 9.85
C ILE A 105 12.06 -1.30 11.06
N ILE A 106 12.28 -0.68 12.22
CA ILE A 106 11.56 -0.92 13.47
C ILE A 106 10.91 0.37 13.94
N GLY A 107 9.65 0.31 14.35
CA GLY A 107 8.93 1.41 14.96
C GLY A 107 9.29 1.62 16.43
N SER A 108 8.82 2.71 17.04
CA SER A 108 9.07 3.04 18.45
C SER A 108 8.38 2.10 19.45
N SER A 109 7.47 1.26 18.99
CA SER A 109 6.74 0.26 19.79
C SER A 109 6.18 -0.83 18.85
N ALA A 110 5.78 -1.96 19.42
CA ALA A 110 5.28 -3.10 18.65
C ALA A 110 4.08 -2.71 17.75
N ASN A 111 3.16 -1.90 18.27
CA ASN A 111 1.98 -1.45 17.51
C ASN A 111 2.28 -0.36 16.46
N LYS A 112 3.52 0.11 16.37
CA LYS A 112 4.04 1.00 15.32
C LYS A 112 5.06 0.32 14.40
N THR A 113 5.38 -0.92 14.67
CA THR A 113 6.34 -1.70 13.86
C THR A 113 5.60 -2.46 12.79
N TYR A 114 5.89 -2.15 11.54
CA TYR A 114 5.38 -2.89 10.39
C TYR A 114 5.83 -4.35 10.47
N PRO A 115 5.00 -5.35 10.10
CA PRO A 115 5.38 -6.76 10.21
C PRO A 115 6.75 -7.04 9.62
N LEU A 116 7.64 -7.68 10.39
CA LEU A 116 9.06 -7.83 10.02
C LEU A 116 9.26 -8.53 8.67
N ALA A 117 8.45 -9.58 8.39
CA ALA A 117 8.47 -10.26 7.10
C ALA A 117 8.00 -9.37 5.93
N TYR A 118 7.16 -8.38 6.19
CA TYR A 118 6.73 -7.41 5.18
C TYR A 118 7.75 -6.29 5.02
N MET A 119 8.38 -5.85 6.11
CA MET A 119 9.48 -4.90 6.04
C MET A 119 10.65 -5.47 5.23
N SER A 120 10.98 -6.75 5.36
CA SER A 120 11.98 -7.42 4.51
C SER A 120 11.61 -7.35 3.03
N LYS A 121 10.33 -7.57 2.69
CA LYS A 121 9.84 -7.41 1.30
C LYS A 121 9.95 -5.97 0.80
N VAL A 122 9.73 -4.97 1.66
CA VAL A 122 9.96 -3.55 1.31
C VAL A 122 11.44 -3.30 1.02
N VAL A 123 12.34 -3.83 1.83
CA VAL A 123 13.81 -3.76 1.60
C VAL A 123 14.17 -4.41 0.26
N ASP A 124 13.61 -5.58 -0.04
CA ASP A 124 13.82 -6.29 -1.30
C ASP A 124 13.30 -5.49 -2.51
N ILE A 125 12.14 -4.84 -2.39
CA ILE A 125 11.58 -3.97 -3.44
C ILE A 125 12.56 -2.81 -3.72
N VAL A 126 13.07 -2.16 -2.68
CA VAL A 126 14.05 -1.07 -2.82
C VAL A 126 15.33 -1.56 -3.51
N SER A 127 15.90 -2.67 -3.03
CA SER A 127 17.12 -3.26 -3.56
C SER A 127 17.01 -3.68 -5.03
N LYS A 128 15.88 -4.28 -5.41
CA LYS A 128 15.60 -4.67 -6.81
C LYS A 128 15.37 -3.47 -7.72
N LYS A 129 14.75 -2.40 -7.18
CA LYS A 129 14.41 -1.22 -7.97
C LYS A 129 15.63 -0.38 -8.30
N ILE A 130 16.56 -0.25 -7.36
CA ILE A 130 17.78 0.53 -7.49
C ILE A 130 18.96 -0.22 -6.87
N ASN A 131 20.11 -0.17 -7.51
CA ASN A 131 21.35 -0.70 -6.94
C ASN A 131 21.94 0.33 -5.95
N ALA A 132 21.35 0.41 -4.73
CA ALA A 132 21.70 1.38 -3.70
C ALA A 132 22.40 0.75 -2.51
N ASN A 133 23.18 1.54 -1.77
CA ASN A 133 23.56 1.19 -0.40
C ASN A 133 22.31 1.29 0.49
N ILE A 134 22.03 0.29 1.30
CA ILE A 134 20.87 0.26 2.20
C ILE A 134 21.37 0.30 3.65
N LEU A 135 21.01 1.35 4.37
CA LEU A 135 21.30 1.50 5.79
C LEU A 135 20.07 1.14 6.62
N PHE A 136 20.22 0.22 7.56
CA PHE A 136 19.15 -0.05 8.53
C PHE A 136 19.22 0.94 9.67
N ASN A 137 18.07 1.54 10.01
CA ASN A 137 17.92 2.36 11.20
C ASN A 137 17.20 1.57 12.28
N TYR A 138 17.92 1.31 13.37
CA TYR A 138 17.41 0.70 14.60
C TYR A 138 18.27 1.12 15.79
N ILE A 139 17.77 0.96 17.02
CA ILE A 139 18.51 1.25 18.25
C ILE A 139 18.99 -0.07 18.90
N PRO A 140 20.01 -0.05 19.75
CA PRO A 140 20.65 -1.27 20.27
C PRO A 140 19.70 -2.31 20.87
N ASN A 141 18.65 -1.88 21.56
CA ASN A 141 17.64 -2.79 22.13
C ASN A 141 16.68 -3.40 21.08
N GLN A 142 16.78 -3.02 19.81
CA GLN A 142 16.02 -3.55 18.70
C GLN A 142 16.84 -4.50 17.81
N LEU A 143 18.08 -4.81 18.18
CA LEU A 143 19.03 -5.61 17.39
C LEU A 143 18.43 -6.96 16.95
N GLU A 144 17.79 -7.70 17.84
CA GLU A 144 17.18 -8.99 17.50
C GLU A 144 16.08 -8.89 16.45
N LEU A 145 15.28 -7.82 16.50
CA LEU A 145 14.23 -7.57 15.50
C LEU A 145 14.84 -7.13 14.15
N ALA A 146 15.88 -6.31 14.21
CA ALA A 146 16.61 -5.90 13.02
C ALA A 146 17.26 -7.09 12.32
N GLN A 147 17.85 -8.00 13.09
CA GLN A 147 18.43 -9.25 12.62
C GLN A 147 17.39 -10.10 11.87
N LYS A 148 16.18 -10.26 12.41
CA LYS A 148 15.08 -10.97 11.74
C LYS A 148 14.68 -10.35 10.42
N VAL A 149 14.65 -9.01 10.33
CA VAL A 149 14.39 -8.33 9.04
C VAL A 149 15.50 -8.64 8.04
N TYR A 150 16.76 -8.56 8.46
CA TYR A 150 17.92 -8.87 7.62
C TYR A 150 17.89 -10.31 7.12
N GLU A 151 17.67 -11.27 8.01
CA GLU A 151 17.63 -12.71 7.68
C GLU A 151 16.53 -13.05 6.67
N ASN A 152 15.38 -12.40 6.74
CA ASN A 152 14.25 -12.58 5.81
C ASN A 152 14.45 -11.90 4.43
N CYS A 153 15.46 -11.04 4.25
CA CYS A 153 15.79 -10.47 2.95
C CYS A 153 16.42 -11.52 2.03
N THR A 154 16.27 -11.32 0.72
CA THR A 154 16.95 -12.18 -0.28
C THR A 154 18.47 -12.03 -0.19
N GLU A 155 19.22 -13.08 -0.56
CA GLU A 155 20.69 -13.05 -0.53
C GLU A 155 21.28 -11.96 -1.41
N GLU A 156 20.61 -11.60 -2.51
CA GLU A 156 21.01 -10.49 -3.37
C GLU A 156 20.83 -9.14 -2.65
N THR A 157 19.73 -8.97 -1.95
CA THR A 157 19.47 -7.75 -1.16
C THR A 157 20.46 -7.58 -0.02
N LYS A 158 20.82 -8.68 0.68
CA LYS A 158 21.77 -8.68 1.80
C LYS A 158 23.14 -8.10 1.42
N LYS A 159 23.59 -8.28 0.17
CA LYS A 159 24.86 -7.73 -0.34
C LYS A 159 24.91 -6.20 -0.32
N ASN A 160 23.75 -5.54 -0.37
CA ASN A 160 23.61 -4.10 -0.39
C ASN A 160 23.34 -3.49 0.99
N ILE A 161 23.12 -4.32 2.05
CA ILE A 161 22.76 -3.86 3.39
C ILE A 161 24.00 -3.62 4.25
N PHE A 162 24.16 -2.41 4.73
CA PHE A 162 25.18 -2.01 5.72
C PHE A 162 24.60 -2.08 7.12
N PHE A 163 24.42 -3.31 7.63
CA PHE A 163 23.67 -3.61 8.84
C PHE A 163 24.20 -2.88 10.09
N ASN A 164 25.53 -2.80 10.24
CA ASN A 164 26.19 -2.24 11.44
C ASN A 164 26.54 -0.75 11.31
N LEU A 165 26.11 -0.06 10.25
CA LEU A 165 26.35 1.35 10.09
C LEU A 165 25.26 2.14 10.82
N LEU A 166 25.49 2.44 12.10
CA LEU A 166 24.59 3.17 12.98
C LEU A 166 25.28 4.41 13.54
N GLY A 167 24.49 5.44 13.85
CA GLY A 167 24.99 6.57 14.63
C GLY A 167 25.22 6.20 16.09
N ARG A 168 26.35 6.60 16.67
CA ARG A 168 26.67 6.37 18.08
C ARG A 168 25.80 7.21 19.04
N ASP A 169 25.34 8.31 18.54
CA ASP A 169 24.42 9.24 19.22
C ASP A 169 23.43 9.87 18.22
N LEU A 170 22.49 10.67 18.74
CA LEU A 170 21.46 11.30 17.90
C LEU A 170 22.06 12.24 16.84
N ARG A 171 23.12 12.97 17.19
CA ARG A 171 23.74 13.92 16.24
C ARG A 171 24.47 13.20 15.11
N GLU A 172 25.20 12.15 15.42
CA GLU A 172 25.85 11.31 14.41
C GLU A 172 24.81 10.60 13.52
N PHE A 173 23.70 10.15 14.09
CA PHE A 173 22.57 9.62 13.32
C PHE A 173 22.02 10.67 12.34
N ILE A 174 21.85 11.93 12.77
CA ILE A 174 21.36 13.03 11.92
C ILE A 174 22.33 13.28 10.74
N ILE A 175 23.64 13.32 10.97
CA ILE A 175 24.62 13.57 9.90
C ILE A 175 24.73 12.40 8.90
N ILE A 176 24.57 11.16 9.37
CA ILE A 176 24.45 9.99 8.50
C ILE A 176 23.17 10.11 7.65
N MET A 177 22.04 10.46 8.25
CA MET A 177 20.77 10.66 7.54
C MET A 177 20.85 11.81 6.51
N ASP A 178 21.53 12.93 6.85
CA ASP A 178 21.75 14.04 5.91
C ASP A 178 22.54 13.58 4.67
N SER A 179 23.39 12.59 4.81
CA SER A 179 24.18 12.01 3.72
C SER A 179 23.45 10.93 2.92
N CYS A 180 22.22 10.55 3.31
CA CYS A 180 21.36 9.65 2.55
C CYS A 180 20.56 10.41 1.49
N ASP A 181 20.21 9.72 0.40
CA ASP A 181 19.41 10.27 -0.70
C ASP A 181 17.88 10.11 -0.45
N LEU A 182 17.47 9.10 0.33
CA LEU A 182 16.09 8.74 0.55
C LEU A 182 15.91 8.03 1.91
N ILE A 183 14.81 8.33 2.59
CA ILE A 183 14.45 7.69 3.86
C ILE A 183 13.11 6.98 3.70
N ILE A 184 13.04 5.71 4.13
CA ILE A 184 11.80 4.90 4.08
C ILE A 184 11.56 4.30 5.47
N GLY A 185 10.32 4.09 5.85
CA GLY A 185 10.04 3.21 7.00
C GLY A 185 8.85 3.60 7.84
N ASN A 186 8.84 3.05 9.06
CA ASN A 186 7.77 3.26 10.03
C ASN A 186 7.65 4.72 10.46
N ASP A 187 6.42 5.15 10.75
CA ASP A 187 6.18 6.46 11.36
C ASP A 187 6.93 6.61 12.70
N GLY A 188 7.68 7.70 12.80
CA GLY A 188 8.46 7.99 14.01
C GLY A 188 9.42 9.17 13.89
N GLY A 189 10.28 9.32 14.91
CA GLY A 189 11.23 10.43 14.99
C GLY A 189 12.20 10.52 13.80
N ALA A 190 12.64 9.37 13.26
CA ALA A 190 13.53 9.33 12.10
C ALA A 190 12.92 10.02 10.87
N ILE A 191 11.63 9.75 10.59
CA ILE A 191 10.92 10.39 9.46
C ILE A 191 10.77 11.91 9.69
N ASN A 192 10.46 12.35 10.90
CA ASN A 192 10.36 13.77 11.19
C ASN A 192 11.72 14.49 11.05
N MET A 193 12.82 13.83 11.42
CA MET A 193 14.17 14.35 11.18
C MET A 193 14.52 14.38 9.69
N ALA A 194 14.11 13.37 8.91
CA ALA A 194 14.28 13.37 7.46
C ALA A 194 13.56 14.57 6.81
N LYS A 195 12.33 14.85 7.22
CA LYS A 195 11.57 16.02 6.77
C LYS A 195 12.29 17.33 7.14
N ALA A 196 12.81 17.44 8.37
CA ALA A 196 13.58 18.60 8.82
C ALA A 196 14.94 18.77 8.13
N LEU A 197 15.50 17.70 7.56
CA LEU A 197 16.69 17.71 6.71
C LEU A 197 16.34 17.91 5.22
N ASN A 198 15.07 18.11 4.89
CA ASN A 198 14.58 18.20 3.52
C ASN A 198 14.95 16.96 2.65
N LYS A 199 14.94 15.77 3.26
CA LYS A 199 15.21 14.49 2.57
C LYS A 199 13.91 13.85 2.10
N PRO A 200 13.87 13.34 0.87
CA PRO A 200 12.72 12.56 0.41
C PRO A 200 12.37 11.46 1.42
N SER A 201 11.11 11.33 1.77
CA SER A 201 10.69 10.32 2.76
C SER A 201 9.40 9.61 2.39
N PHE A 202 9.41 8.27 2.50
CA PHE A 202 8.23 7.42 2.29
C PHE A 202 7.86 6.71 3.59
N ILE A 203 6.62 6.93 4.06
CA ILE A 203 6.18 6.55 5.40
C ILE A 203 5.17 5.43 5.34
N ILE A 204 5.35 4.41 6.19
CA ILE A 204 4.37 3.34 6.41
C ILE A 204 3.71 3.60 7.75
N PHE A 205 2.48 4.12 7.74
CA PHE A 205 1.72 4.42 8.94
C PHE A 205 1.11 3.17 9.56
N SER A 206 1.17 3.08 10.87
CA SER A 206 0.41 2.07 11.62
C SER A 206 -1.09 2.32 11.54
N PRO A 207 -1.93 1.26 11.48
CA PRO A 207 -3.38 1.37 11.32
C PRO A 207 -4.11 2.21 12.36
N TRP A 208 -3.54 2.41 13.55
CA TRP A 208 -4.15 3.22 14.62
C TRP A 208 -3.76 4.72 14.57
N ILE A 209 -2.81 5.07 13.71
CA ILE A 209 -2.38 6.46 13.54
C ILE A 209 -3.37 7.18 12.64
N GLU A 210 -3.88 8.31 13.08
CA GLU A 210 -4.71 9.18 12.25
C GLU A 210 -3.82 9.85 11.18
N LYS A 211 -3.83 9.32 9.96
CA LYS A 211 -3.00 9.79 8.86
C LYS A 211 -3.14 11.29 8.64
N GLN A 212 -4.36 11.84 8.60
CA GLN A 212 -4.62 13.27 8.41
C GLN A 212 -3.96 14.15 9.47
N MET A 213 -3.78 13.62 10.69
CA MET A 213 -3.14 14.33 11.79
C MET A 213 -1.63 14.42 11.63
N TRP A 214 -1.00 13.32 11.12
CA TRP A 214 0.44 13.13 11.17
C TRP A 214 1.14 13.15 9.81
N SER A 215 0.40 13.23 8.69
CA SER A 215 0.94 13.41 7.34
C SER A 215 1.42 14.86 7.13
N THR A 216 2.40 15.27 7.94
CA THR A 216 2.96 16.63 7.89
C THR A 216 3.84 16.81 6.65
N PHE A 217 3.69 17.93 5.94
CA PHE A 217 4.45 18.30 4.74
C PHE A 217 4.38 17.27 3.60
N GLU A 218 3.37 16.41 3.58
CA GLU A 218 3.20 15.43 2.51
C GLU A 218 2.62 16.10 1.26
N ASP A 219 3.41 16.11 0.20
CA ASP A 219 3.07 16.68 -1.11
C ASP A 219 2.96 15.62 -2.21
N GLY A 220 3.14 14.33 -1.85
CA GLY A 220 3.17 13.21 -2.79
C GLY A 220 4.40 13.17 -3.68
N LYS A 221 5.38 14.07 -3.48
CA LYS A 221 6.62 14.19 -4.28
C LYS A 221 7.86 14.03 -3.43
N LEU A 222 8.10 14.96 -2.48
CA LEU A 222 9.23 14.90 -1.57
C LEU A 222 8.90 14.04 -0.34
N HIS A 223 7.66 14.10 0.12
CA HIS A 223 7.17 13.29 1.23
C HIS A 223 5.86 12.62 0.85
N ASP A 224 5.80 11.32 1.02
CA ASP A 224 4.61 10.51 0.72
C ASP A 224 4.44 9.38 1.74
N SER A 225 3.24 8.84 1.85
CA SER A 225 2.94 7.81 2.82
C SER A 225 1.89 6.82 2.36
N VAL A 226 1.82 5.71 3.09
CA VAL A 226 0.77 4.70 2.95
C VAL A 226 0.18 4.37 4.31
N HIS A 227 -1.12 4.09 4.32
CA HIS A 227 -1.88 3.70 5.48
C HIS A 227 -2.89 2.60 5.10
N LEU A 228 -3.28 1.75 6.04
CA LEU A 228 -4.29 0.70 5.79
C LEU A 228 -5.61 1.29 5.28
N LEU A 229 -6.00 2.48 5.74
CA LEU A 229 -7.17 3.21 5.26
C LEU A 229 -7.15 3.46 3.75
N ASP A 230 -5.96 3.63 3.15
CA ASP A 230 -5.82 3.92 1.71
C ASP A 230 -6.20 2.70 0.84
N TYR A 231 -6.22 1.49 1.42
CA TYR A 231 -6.40 0.21 0.71
C TYR A 231 -7.58 -0.62 1.22
N GLN A 232 -7.85 -0.58 2.52
CA GLN A 232 -8.92 -1.35 3.18
C GLN A 232 -9.66 -0.47 4.20
N PRO A 233 -10.40 0.56 3.76
CA PRO A 233 -11.06 1.53 4.64
C PRO A 233 -12.05 0.87 5.61
N HIS A 234 -12.76 -0.18 5.18
CA HIS A 234 -13.72 -0.91 6.01
C HIS A 234 -13.13 -1.53 7.29
N LEU A 235 -11.81 -1.78 7.32
CA LEU A 235 -11.13 -2.27 8.52
C LEU A 235 -10.87 -1.17 9.55
N ILE A 236 -11.00 0.10 9.17
CA ILE A 236 -10.60 1.28 9.96
C ILE A 236 -11.80 2.18 10.32
N GLU A 237 -12.65 2.52 9.34
CA GLU A 237 -13.63 3.63 9.45
C GLU A 237 -14.63 3.48 10.58
N GLU A 238 -15.08 2.27 10.88
CA GLU A 238 -16.08 2.03 11.94
C GLU A 238 -15.47 1.81 13.34
N LYS A 239 -14.15 1.91 13.47
CA LYS A 239 -13.45 1.63 14.73
C LYS A 239 -13.02 2.90 15.44
N THR A 240 -13.20 2.90 16.74
CA THR A 240 -12.67 3.96 17.60
C THR A 240 -11.13 3.90 17.65
N LYS A 241 -10.48 5.03 17.89
CA LYS A 241 -9.02 5.10 18.07
C LYS A 241 -8.47 4.10 19.09
N LYS A 242 -9.21 3.84 20.17
CA LYS A 242 -8.84 2.86 21.19
C LYS A 242 -8.85 1.45 20.60
N GLN A 243 -9.94 1.07 19.90
CA GLN A 243 -10.04 -0.24 19.24
C GLN A 243 -8.95 -0.43 18.19
N LEU A 244 -8.64 0.60 17.38
CA LEU A 244 -7.56 0.55 16.41
C LEU A 244 -6.20 0.35 17.09
N LYS A 245 -5.93 1.04 18.20
CA LYS A 245 -4.68 0.93 18.94
C LYS A 245 -4.53 -0.46 19.58
N ASP A 246 -5.58 -0.96 20.21
CA ASP A 246 -5.56 -2.25 20.89
C ASP A 246 -5.42 -3.42 19.89
N ASN A 247 -5.98 -3.27 18.68
CA ASN A 247 -5.93 -4.27 17.59
C ASN A 247 -4.86 -3.98 16.52
N SER A 248 -4.02 -2.98 16.69
CA SER A 248 -3.11 -2.52 15.63
C SER A 248 -2.16 -3.61 15.12
N ILE A 249 -1.66 -4.48 16.00
CA ILE A 249 -0.76 -5.59 15.63
C ILE A 249 -1.49 -6.60 14.73
N ALA A 250 -2.77 -6.88 15.00
CA ALA A 250 -3.58 -7.79 14.19
C ALA A 250 -4.05 -7.13 12.87
N LEU A 251 -4.22 -5.81 12.85
CA LEU A 251 -4.63 -5.07 11.67
C LEU A 251 -3.47 -4.80 10.69
N TYR A 252 -2.26 -4.58 11.21
CA TYR A 252 -1.11 -4.17 10.39
C TYR A 252 -0.76 -5.17 9.27
N PRO A 253 -0.86 -6.51 9.45
CA PRO A 253 -0.64 -7.47 8.36
C PRO A 253 -1.61 -7.32 7.17
N ASN A 254 -2.71 -6.61 7.34
CA ASN A 254 -3.62 -6.32 6.21
C ASN A 254 -3.07 -5.23 5.27
N LEU A 255 -2.07 -4.43 5.68
CA LEU A 255 -1.35 -3.52 4.80
C LEU A 255 -0.20 -4.28 4.12
N LYS A 256 -0.50 -5.03 3.06
CA LYS A 256 0.49 -5.85 2.34
C LYS A 256 1.43 -4.97 1.50
N PRO A 257 2.74 -5.31 1.38
CA PRO A 257 3.68 -4.58 0.53
C PRO A 257 3.26 -4.51 -0.94
N SER A 258 2.56 -5.53 -1.44
CA SER A 258 2.02 -5.57 -2.80
C SER A 258 1.08 -4.42 -3.12
N TYR A 259 0.30 -3.95 -2.15
CA TYR A 259 -0.64 -2.83 -2.35
C TYR A 259 0.03 -1.51 -2.70
N PHE A 260 1.21 -1.27 -2.16
CA PHE A 260 1.92 0.00 -2.36
C PHE A 260 3.27 -0.13 -3.09
N LYS A 261 3.61 -1.31 -3.60
CA LYS A 261 4.86 -1.56 -4.35
C LYS A 261 5.02 -0.56 -5.51
N SER A 262 3.98 -0.38 -6.33
CA SER A 262 4.01 0.55 -7.47
C SER A 262 4.16 2.00 -7.01
N LYS A 263 3.45 2.41 -5.95
CA LYS A 263 3.56 3.74 -5.35
C LYS A 263 4.97 4.01 -4.82
N LEU A 264 5.53 3.05 -4.07
CA LEU A 264 6.91 3.12 -3.57
C LEU A 264 7.93 3.16 -4.72
N SER A 265 7.76 2.31 -5.74
CA SER A 265 8.66 2.28 -6.91
C SER A 265 8.66 3.59 -7.66
N LEU A 266 7.49 4.19 -7.88
CA LEU A 266 7.36 5.50 -8.51
C LEU A 266 7.98 6.61 -7.65
N PHE A 267 7.77 6.58 -6.32
CA PHE A 267 8.38 7.53 -5.41
C PHE A 267 9.93 7.47 -5.47
N ILE A 268 10.49 6.26 -5.54
CA ILE A 268 11.93 6.05 -5.73
C ILE A 268 12.39 6.64 -7.07
N ASP A 269 11.69 6.36 -8.17
CA ASP A 269 12.04 6.90 -9.51
C ASP A 269 12.02 8.42 -9.52
N ASN A 270 11.01 9.06 -8.96
CA ASN A 270 10.88 10.51 -8.94
C ASN A 270 11.98 11.21 -8.14
N ASN A 271 12.50 10.57 -7.10
CA ASN A 271 13.47 11.17 -6.19
C ASN A 271 14.92 10.75 -6.46
N LEU A 272 15.16 9.58 -7.08
CA LEU A 272 16.49 9.03 -7.24
C LEU A 272 16.92 8.78 -8.70
N ALA A 273 16.02 8.93 -9.69
CA ALA A 273 16.39 8.80 -11.09
C ALA A 273 17.41 9.87 -11.51
N ASP A 274 18.41 9.46 -12.27
CA ASP A 274 19.36 10.38 -12.89
C ASP A 274 18.61 11.36 -13.79
N LYS A 275 18.64 12.65 -13.44
CA LYS A 275 18.00 13.74 -14.20
C LYS A 275 18.50 13.86 -15.65
N ASN A 276 19.54 13.10 -16.02
CA ASN A 276 20.12 13.04 -17.37
C ASN A 276 19.51 11.98 -18.31
N LYS A 277 18.68 11.06 -17.81
CA LYS A 277 17.85 10.25 -18.69
C LYS A 277 16.56 11.03 -18.96
N LYS A 278 16.46 11.61 -20.17
CA LYS A 278 15.20 12.14 -20.73
C LYS A 278 14.16 11.02 -20.78
N THR A 279 13.48 10.79 -19.68
CA THR A 279 12.15 10.19 -19.72
C THR A 279 11.22 11.32 -20.09
N THR A 280 10.46 11.16 -21.17
CA THR A 280 9.42 12.08 -21.59
C THR A 280 8.56 12.41 -20.37
N PRO A 281 8.35 13.71 -20.02
CA PRO A 281 7.54 14.04 -18.86
C PRO A 281 6.10 13.65 -19.18
N THR A 282 5.70 12.47 -18.75
CA THR A 282 4.30 12.13 -18.66
C THR A 282 3.71 13.06 -17.61
N ASN A 283 2.67 13.74 -17.96
CA ASN A 283 2.05 14.85 -17.21
C ASN A 283 1.35 14.30 -15.94
N PHE A 284 2.14 13.83 -14.96
CA PHE A 284 1.71 13.14 -13.73
C PHE A 284 1.03 14.04 -12.70
N ASN A 285 1.14 15.38 -12.84
CA ASN A 285 0.49 16.33 -11.92
C ASN A 285 -1.04 16.27 -11.94
N LYS A 286 -1.65 15.63 -12.97
CA LYS A 286 -3.09 15.36 -13.04
C LYS A 286 -3.50 14.03 -12.40
N LEU A 287 -2.56 13.10 -12.22
CA LEU A 287 -2.84 11.74 -11.72
C LEU A 287 -2.99 11.66 -10.18
N PHE A 288 -2.30 12.50 -9.44
CA PHE A 288 -2.24 12.38 -7.98
C PHE A 288 -3.20 13.26 -7.19
N ALA A 289 -3.86 14.23 -7.84
CA ALA A 289 -4.86 15.08 -7.18
C ALA A 289 -6.19 14.36 -6.86
N GLN A 290 -6.40 13.14 -7.34
CA GLN A 290 -7.61 12.34 -7.12
C GLN A 290 -7.28 10.84 -7.06
N HIS A 291 -6.54 10.36 -6.06
CA HIS A 291 -6.50 8.93 -5.80
C HIS A 291 -7.84 8.46 -5.21
N LYS A 292 -8.84 8.32 -6.06
CA LYS A 292 -9.91 7.38 -5.79
C LYS A 292 -9.32 5.98 -5.94
N PHE A 293 -9.09 5.29 -4.84
CA PHE A 293 -8.87 3.87 -4.85
C PHE A 293 -10.13 3.22 -5.44
N PHE A 294 -9.98 2.48 -6.54
CA PHE A 294 -11.10 1.79 -7.16
C PHE A 294 -11.09 0.33 -6.73
N PRO A 295 -11.99 -0.07 -5.84
CA PRO A 295 -12.05 -1.44 -5.38
C PRO A 295 -12.42 -2.41 -6.51
N LEU A 296 -11.88 -3.63 -6.44
CA LEU A 296 -12.01 -4.70 -7.41
C LEU A 296 -12.75 -5.89 -6.81
N SER A 297 -13.84 -6.33 -7.44
CA SER A 297 -14.51 -7.58 -7.11
C SER A 297 -14.05 -8.70 -8.04
N ALA A 298 -13.59 -9.82 -7.49
CA ALA A 298 -13.49 -11.06 -8.24
C ALA A 298 -14.81 -11.82 -8.16
N VAL A 299 -15.31 -12.28 -9.30
CA VAL A 299 -16.48 -13.16 -9.39
C VAL A 299 -16.05 -14.46 -10.07
N ILE A 300 -16.31 -15.58 -9.44
CA ILE A 300 -15.85 -16.89 -9.87
C ILE A 300 -17.08 -17.80 -10.02
N ILE A 301 -17.20 -18.49 -11.15
CA ILE A 301 -18.17 -19.58 -11.29
C ILE A 301 -17.47 -20.91 -11.07
N THR A 302 -18.14 -21.86 -10.39
CA THR A 302 -17.54 -23.14 -10.06
C THR A 302 -18.55 -24.28 -9.99
N TYR A 303 -18.09 -25.49 -10.23
CA TYR A 303 -18.79 -26.74 -10.01
C TYR A 303 -17.81 -27.89 -9.85
N ASN A 304 -17.74 -28.49 -8.65
CA ASN A 304 -16.84 -29.60 -8.30
C ASN A 304 -15.37 -29.31 -8.66
N GLU A 305 -14.82 -28.23 -8.10
CA GLU A 305 -13.49 -27.69 -8.42
C GLU A 305 -12.50 -27.77 -7.23
N GLU A 306 -12.61 -28.81 -6.39
CA GLU A 306 -11.73 -28.97 -5.22
C GLU A 306 -10.25 -28.99 -5.55
N GLU A 307 -9.88 -29.33 -6.80
CA GLU A 307 -8.48 -29.45 -7.24
C GLU A 307 -7.81 -28.11 -7.56
N HIS A 308 -8.55 -27.16 -8.14
CA HIS A 308 -7.96 -25.92 -8.66
C HIS A 308 -8.44 -24.66 -7.94
N LEU A 309 -9.61 -24.69 -7.30
CA LEU A 309 -10.22 -23.52 -6.66
C LEU A 309 -9.30 -22.89 -5.60
N GLU A 310 -8.54 -23.69 -4.86
CA GLU A 310 -7.58 -23.14 -3.89
C GLU A 310 -6.50 -22.29 -4.59
N LYS A 311 -5.98 -22.72 -5.74
CA LYS A 311 -5.00 -21.96 -6.54
C LYS A 311 -5.63 -20.67 -7.09
N CYS A 312 -6.89 -20.75 -7.55
CA CYS A 312 -7.67 -19.59 -7.97
C CYS A 312 -7.75 -18.56 -6.85
N LEU A 313 -8.31 -18.93 -5.70
CA LEU A 313 -8.50 -18.04 -4.56
C LEU A 313 -7.20 -17.48 -4.01
N ALA A 314 -6.16 -18.31 -3.87
CA ALA A 314 -4.83 -17.86 -3.44
C ALA A 314 -4.23 -16.80 -4.36
N SER A 315 -4.56 -16.83 -5.66
CA SER A 315 -4.11 -15.83 -6.61
C SER A 315 -4.81 -14.47 -6.48
N LEU A 316 -5.96 -14.40 -5.79
CA LEU A 316 -6.87 -13.25 -5.73
C LEU A 316 -6.83 -12.49 -4.42
N VAL A 317 -6.57 -13.17 -3.30
CA VAL A 317 -6.67 -12.58 -1.93
C VAL A 317 -5.79 -11.35 -1.72
N ASP A 318 -4.75 -11.17 -2.53
CA ASP A 318 -3.80 -10.05 -2.41
C ASP A 318 -4.16 -8.85 -3.29
N ILE A 319 -5.09 -9.01 -4.24
CA ILE A 319 -5.40 -7.98 -5.23
C ILE A 319 -6.88 -7.58 -5.27
N CYS A 320 -7.79 -8.46 -4.85
CA CYS A 320 -9.23 -8.20 -4.83
C CYS A 320 -9.70 -7.72 -3.46
N ASP A 321 -10.64 -6.78 -3.47
CA ASP A 321 -11.26 -6.21 -2.26
C ASP A 321 -12.51 -7.01 -1.87
N GLU A 322 -13.08 -7.73 -2.82
CA GLU A 322 -14.21 -8.62 -2.69
C GLU A 322 -13.99 -9.87 -3.55
N ILE A 323 -14.28 -11.05 -3.02
CA ILE A 323 -14.26 -12.31 -3.77
C ILE A 323 -15.60 -13.02 -3.56
N ILE A 324 -16.27 -13.32 -4.66
CA ILE A 324 -17.59 -13.98 -4.68
C ILE A 324 -17.46 -15.23 -5.53
N VAL A 325 -17.82 -16.38 -4.95
CA VAL A 325 -17.87 -17.67 -5.65
C VAL A 325 -19.34 -18.04 -5.85
N VAL A 326 -19.72 -18.23 -7.11
CA VAL A 326 -21.06 -18.69 -7.49
C VAL A 326 -20.95 -20.16 -7.88
N ASP A 327 -21.44 -21.00 -6.99
CA ASP A 327 -21.34 -22.45 -7.06
C ASP A 327 -22.63 -23.07 -7.66
N SER A 328 -22.43 -24.06 -8.52
CA SER A 328 -23.53 -24.80 -9.19
C SER A 328 -23.94 -26.07 -8.43
N PHE A 329 -24.01 -26.00 -7.09
CA PHE A 329 -24.33 -27.11 -6.17
C PHE A 329 -23.27 -28.21 -6.19
N SER A 330 -22.00 -27.85 -5.97
CA SER A 330 -20.90 -28.79 -5.82
C SER A 330 -21.12 -29.77 -4.68
N THR A 331 -20.62 -31.00 -4.84
CA THR A 331 -20.73 -32.11 -3.90
C THR A 331 -19.37 -32.56 -3.33
N ASP A 332 -18.31 -31.93 -3.78
CA ASP A 332 -16.93 -32.12 -3.34
C ASP A 332 -16.53 -31.09 -2.25
N LYS A 333 -15.23 -30.85 -2.03
CA LYS A 333 -14.74 -29.89 -1.02
C LYS A 333 -14.76 -28.42 -1.45
N THR A 334 -15.38 -28.09 -2.59
CA THR A 334 -15.45 -26.70 -3.11
C THR A 334 -15.95 -25.72 -2.06
N GLU A 335 -17.05 -26.05 -1.34
CA GLU A 335 -17.59 -25.18 -0.29
C GLU A 335 -16.65 -25.05 0.92
N GLU A 336 -15.97 -26.13 1.32
CA GLU A 336 -15.01 -26.12 2.43
C GLU A 336 -13.82 -25.19 2.11
N ILE A 337 -13.30 -25.23 0.89
CA ILE A 337 -12.23 -24.35 0.40
C ILE A 337 -12.69 -22.87 0.45
N CYS A 338 -13.90 -22.56 -0.02
CA CYS A 338 -14.46 -21.20 0.04
C CYS A 338 -14.55 -20.69 1.49
N ARG A 339 -14.99 -21.51 2.42
CA ARG A 339 -15.05 -21.18 3.86
C ARG A 339 -13.67 -20.90 4.45
N HIS A 340 -12.66 -21.70 4.06
CA HIS A 340 -11.28 -21.51 4.52
C HIS A 340 -10.72 -20.14 4.10
N TYR A 341 -11.03 -19.72 2.88
CA TYR A 341 -10.62 -18.42 2.34
C TYR A 341 -11.52 -17.23 2.78
N ASN A 342 -12.60 -17.52 3.53
CA ASN A 342 -13.57 -16.52 4.01
C ASN A 342 -14.12 -15.64 2.87
N VAL A 343 -14.44 -16.26 1.73
CA VAL A 343 -15.03 -15.59 0.56
C VAL A 343 -16.56 -15.68 0.59
N SER A 344 -17.24 -14.80 -0.14
CA SER A 344 -18.69 -14.88 -0.31
C SER A 344 -19.03 -16.09 -1.19
N PHE A 345 -19.79 -17.03 -0.65
CA PHE A 345 -20.22 -18.26 -1.34
C PHE A 345 -21.71 -18.24 -1.60
N ILE A 346 -22.11 -18.36 -2.87
CA ILE A 346 -23.50 -18.29 -3.32
C ILE A 346 -23.82 -19.52 -4.16
N GLN A 347 -24.82 -20.31 -3.78
CA GLN A 347 -25.30 -21.40 -4.62
C GLN A 347 -26.34 -20.91 -5.61
N HIS A 348 -26.14 -21.21 -6.89
CA HIS A 348 -27.05 -20.83 -7.97
C HIS A 348 -27.18 -21.95 -8.99
N LYS A 349 -28.42 -22.25 -9.40
CA LYS A 349 -28.68 -23.31 -10.38
C LYS A 349 -28.00 -22.97 -11.71
N PHE A 350 -27.27 -23.93 -12.25
CA PHE A 350 -26.63 -23.78 -13.54
C PHE A 350 -27.68 -23.81 -14.68
N GLU A 351 -27.74 -22.73 -15.45
CA GLU A 351 -28.59 -22.61 -16.64
C GLU A 351 -27.78 -22.41 -17.91
N GLY A 352 -26.46 -22.29 -17.77
CA GLY A 352 -25.47 -22.11 -18.83
C GLY A 352 -24.32 -21.25 -18.34
N TYR A 353 -23.17 -21.31 -19.01
CA TYR A 353 -21.98 -20.54 -18.63
C TYR A 353 -22.19 -19.03 -18.73
N ILE A 354 -22.90 -18.59 -19.78
CA ILE A 354 -23.23 -17.17 -20.01
C ILE A 354 -24.13 -16.64 -18.89
N GLU A 355 -25.17 -17.38 -18.56
CA GLU A 355 -26.15 -17.05 -17.52
C GLU A 355 -25.47 -16.98 -16.16
N GLN A 356 -24.65 -17.98 -15.81
CA GLN A 356 -23.95 -18.07 -14.54
C GLN A 356 -22.94 -16.93 -14.36
N LYS A 357 -22.14 -16.62 -15.40
CA LYS A 357 -21.20 -15.50 -15.37
C LYS A 357 -21.88 -14.14 -15.28
N ASN A 358 -22.98 -13.92 -15.99
CA ASN A 358 -23.76 -12.69 -15.90
C ASN A 358 -24.43 -12.56 -14.52
N PHE A 359 -24.94 -13.66 -13.94
CA PHE A 359 -25.45 -13.67 -12.58
C PHE A 359 -24.35 -13.30 -11.57
N ALA A 360 -23.16 -13.90 -11.69
CA ALA A 360 -22.02 -13.63 -10.80
C ALA A 360 -21.63 -12.14 -10.81
N ILE A 361 -21.59 -11.49 -11.99
CA ILE A 361 -21.33 -10.05 -12.11
C ILE A 361 -22.34 -9.20 -11.34
N GLN A 362 -23.62 -9.61 -11.30
CA GLN A 362 -24.67 -8.87 -10.59
C GLN A 362 -24.43 -8.85 -9.08
N GLN A 363 -23.85 -9.93 -8.53
CA GLN A 363 -23.58 -10.06 -7.10
C GLN A 363 -22.44 -9.14 -6.61
N ALA A 364 -21.53 -8.72 -7.49
CA ALA A 364 -20.41 -7.88 -7.15
C ALA A 364 -20.86 -6.48 -6.68
N THR A 365 -20.24 -5.97 -5.60
CA THR A 365 -20.57 -4.64 -5.07
C THR A 365 -19.74 -3.52 -5.71
N HIS A 366 -18.57 -3.84 -6.27
CA HIS A 366 -17.67 -2.85 -6.84
C HIS A 366 -17.84 -2.66 -8.35
N ASN A 367 -17.30 -1.53 -8.84
CA ASN A 367 -17.44 -1.14 -10.25
C ASN A 367 -16.47 -1.84 -11.20
N TYR A 368 -15.38 -2.44 -10.69
CA TYR A 368 -14.42 -3.17 -11.50
C TYR A 368 -14.51 -4.65 -11.14
N ILE A 369 -14.59 -5.48 -12.16
CA ILE A 369 -14.88 -6.90 -12.06
C ILE A 369 -13.74 -7.68 -12.71
N LEU A 370 -13.21 -8.64 -11.97
CA LEU A 370 -12.38 -9.72 -12.50
C LEU A 370 -13.21 -11.00 -12.50
N SER A 371 -13.58 -11.48 -13.69
CA SER A 371 -14.44 -12.66 -13.85
C SER A 371 -13.61 -13.86 -14.25
N LEU A 372 -13.59 -14.89 -13.40
CA LEU A 372 -12.79 -16.12 -13.59
C LEU A 372 -13.67 -17.37 -13.53
N ASP A 373 -13.13 -18.44 -14.10
CA ASP A 373 -13.61 -19.80 -13.89
C ASP A 373 -12.82 -20.42 -12.71
N GLY A 374 -13.38 -21.41 -11.99
CA GLY A 374 -12.76 -21.99 -10.79
C GLY A 374 -11.41 -22.67 -11.06
N ASP A 375 -11.15 -23.05 -12.32
CA ASP A 375 -9.93 -23.65 -12.85
C ASP A 375 -8.94 -22.62 -13.46
N GLU A 376 -9.14 -21.32 -13.20
CA GLU A 376 -8.24 -20.23 -13.63
C GLU A 376 -7.52 -19.60 -12.43
N ALA A 377 -6.27 -19.17 -12.61
CA ALA A 377 -5.50 -18.43 -11.62
C ALA A 377 -4.56 -17.39 -12.25
N LEU A 378 -4.24 -16.33 -11.54
CA LEU A 378 -3.37 -15.26 -12.04
C LEU A 378 -1.89 -15.62 -11.83
N SER A 379 -1.05 -15.37 -12.84
CA SER A 379 0.40 -15.34 -12.66
C SER A 379 0.81 -14.13 -11.80
N ASP A 380 2.00 -14.18 -11.18
CA ASP A 380 2.49 -13.06 -10.39
C ASP A 380 2.66 -11.80 -11.24
N GLU A 381 3.08 -11.92 -12.50
CA GLU A 381 3.19 -10.81 -13.44
C GLU A 381 1.82 -10.19 -13.76
N LEU A 382 0.77 -11.01 -13.93
CA LEU A 382 -0.59 -10.51 -14.16
C LEU A 382 -1.15 -9.82 -12.91
N LYS A 383 -0.89 -10.34 -11.72
CA LYS A 383 -1.23 -9.67 -10.44
C LYS A 383 -0.58 -8.28 -10.36
N GLU A 384 0.72 -8.21 -10.65
CA GLU A 384 1.45 -6.93 -10.66
C GLU A 384 0.83 -5.95 -11.67
N SER A 385 0.51 -6.40 -12.87
CA SER A 385 -0.10 -5.58 -13.91
C SER A 385 -1.49 -5.05 -13.52
N ILE A 386 -2.30 -5.86 -12.82
CA ILE A 386 -3.61 -5.43 -12.27
C ILE A 386 -3.40 -4.37 -11.18
N LEU A 387 -2.47 -4.57 -10.26
CA LEU A 387 -2.18 -3.61 -9.19
C LEU A 387 -1.67 -2.26 -9.73
N GLU A 388 -0.92 -2.27 -10.84
CA GLU A 388 -0.44 -1.06 -11.51
C GLU A 388 -1.57 -0.20 -12.08
N ILE A 389 -2.60 -0.81 -12.65
CA ILE A 389 -3.73 -0.07 -13.22
C ILE A 389 -4.80 0.30 -12.19
N LYS A 390 -4.88 -0.41 -11.07
CA LYS A 390 -5.92 -0.27 -10.04
C LYS A 390 -6.10 1.17 -9.50
N PRO A 391 -5.05 2.01 -9.38
CA PRO A 391 -5.21 3.41 -8.97
C PRO A 391 -5.83 4.34 -10.01
N HIS A 392 -5.87 3.98 -11.28
CA HIS A 392 -6.22 4.95 -12.33
C HIS A 392 -7.02 4.38 -13.51
N TRP A 393 -7.64 3.27 -13.40
CA TRP A 393 -8.54 2.64 -14.40
C TRP A 393 -8.90 3.53 -15.62
N ASP A 394 -8.04 3.57 -16.62
CA ASP A 394 -8.18 4.43 -17.80
C ASP A 394 -8.90 3.75 -18.98
N HIS A 395 -9.23 2.46 -18.82
CA HIS A 395 -9.92 1.64 -19.82
C HIS A 395 -11.19 1.01 -19.24
N ASP A 396 -12.11 0.61 -20.11
CA ASP A 396 -13.35 -0.06 -19.75
C ASP A 396 -13.20 -1.58 -19.63
N GLY A 397 -12.13 -2.14 -20.18
CA GLY A 397 -11.79 -3.57 -20.06
C GLY A 397 -10.37 -3.87 -20.51
N PHE A 398 -9.81 -4.95 -19.98
CA PHE A 398 -8.43 -5.36 -20.19
C PHE A 398 -8.34 -6.82 -20.61
N TYR A 399 -7.52 -7.07 -21.62
CA TYR A 399 -7.14 -8.41 -22.08
C TYR A 399 -5.89 -8.88 -21.34
N SER A 400 -5.85 -10.17 -20.99
CA SER A 400 -4.65 -10.91 -20.61
C SER A 400 -4.47 -12.13 -21.51
N SER A 401 -3.26 -12.66 -21.59
CA SER A 401 -2.99 -13.92 -22.28
C SER A 401 -3.38 -15.08 -21.37
N ARG A 402 -4.19 -16.01 -21.87
CA ARG A 402 -4.50 -17.25 -21.15
C ARG A 402 -3.49 -18.33 -21.55
N LEU A 403 -2.82 -18.88 -20.54
CA LEU A 403 -1.87 -19.95 -20.69
C LEU A 403 -2.51 -21.27 -20.23
N ASN A 404 -2.73 -22.17 -21.17
CA ASN A 404 -3.44 -23.40 -20.95
C ASN A 404 -2.50 -24.52 -20.48
N ASN A 405 -2.91 -25.24 -19.41
CA ASN A 405 -2.28 -26.47 -18.96
C ASN A 405 -3.09 -27.67 -19.50
N TYR A 406 -2.44 -28.53 -20.27
CA TYR A 406 -3.01 -29.74 -20.79
C TYR A 406 -2.27 -30.96 -20.22
N CYS A 407 -2.93 -31.74 -19.38
CA CYS A 407 -2.36 -32.94 -18.75
C CYS A 407 -1.00 -32.68 -18.09
N GLY A 408 -0.88 -31.61 -17.33
CA GLY A 408 0.34 -31.20 -16.62
C GLY A 408 1.36 -30.41 -17.44
N GLN A 409 1.12 -30.18 -18.74
CA GLN A 409 2.03 -29.44 -19.62
C GLN A 409 1.48 -28.08 -20.01
N TRP A 410 2.26 -27.01 -19.81
CA TRP A 410 1.93 -25.66 -20.23
C TRP A 410 2.17 -25.47 -21.73
N ILE A 411 1.11 -25.16 -22.50
CA ILE A 411 1.17 -25.03 -23.96
C ILE A 411 1.48 -23.57 -24.33
N LYS A 412 2.70 -23.34 -24.85
CA LYS A 412 3.19 -21.98 -25.20
C LYS A 412 3.31 -21.74 -26.70
N HIS A 413 2.67 -22.56 -27.52
CA HIS A 413 2.83 -22.55 -28.98
C HIS A 413 1.49 -22.73 -29.68
N SER A 414 1.47 -22.48 -31.00
CA SER A 414 0.34 -22.59 -31.92
C SER A 414 -0.83 -21.68 -31.56
N ASP A 415 -2.04 -21.99 -31.97
CA ASP A 415 -3.25 -21.22 -31.68
C ASP A 415 -3.69 -21.29 -30.20
N TRP A 416 -2.97 -22.05 -29.37
CA TRP A 416 -3.24 -22.17 -27.95
C TRP A 416 -2.62 -21.04 -27.12
N TYR A 417 -1.62 -20.33 -27.65
CA TYR A 417 -0.96 -19.23 -26.96
C TYR A 417 -0.33 -18.24 -27.97
N PRO A 418 -0.56 -16.90 -27.75
CA PRO A 418 -1.35 -16.27 -26.68
C PRO A 418 -2.87 -16.29 -26.96
N ASP A 419 -3.65 -16.95 -26.10
CA ASP A 419 -5.10 -16.93 -26.16
C ASP A 419 -5.63 -15.73 -25.33
N LYS A 420 -5.93 -14.61 -26.00
CA LYS A 420 -6.31 -13.36 -25.33
C LYS A 420 -7.76 -13.39 -24.83
N LYS A 421 -7.93 -13.27 -23.50
CA LYS A 421 -9.22 -13.22 -22.82
C LYS A 421 -9.45 -11.89 -22.15
N LEU A 422 -10.66 -11.35 -22.25
CA LEU A 422 -11.09 -10.16 -21.53
C LEU A 422 -11.77 -10.60 -20.24
N ARG A 423 -11.02 -10.58 -19.13
CA ARG A 423 -11.47 -11.03 -17.81
C ARG A 423 -11.64 -9.88 -16.81
N LEU A 424 -10.96 -8.76 -17.02
CA LEU A 424 -11.01 -7.59 -16.16
C LEU A 424 -11.74 -6.45 -16.88
N PHE A 425 -12.83 -5.92 -16.27
CA PHE A 425 -13.67 -4.91 -16.91
C PHE A 425 -14.47 -4.07 -15.90
N LYS A 426 -14.95 -2.93 -16.37
CA LYS A 426 -15.87 -2.07 -15.62
C LYS A 426 -17.29 -2.63 -15.69
N LYS A 427 -17.96 -2.74 -14.56
CA LYS A 427 -19.36 -3.21 -14.45
C LYS A 427 -20.26 -2.37 -15.36
N GLY A 428 -21.09 -3.04 -16.17
CA GLY A 428 -21.97 -2.39 -17.13
C GLY A 428 -21.32 -1.93 -18.45
N SER A 429 -20.00 -2.10 -18.63
CA SER A 429 -19.30 -1.79 -19.88
C SER A 429 -19.56 -2.80 -21.00
N GLY A 430 -20.05 -3.97 -20.67
CA GLY A 430 -20.33 -5.09 -21.59
C GLY A 430 -21.16 -6.17 -20.91
N GLU A 431 -21.17 -7.36 -21.50
CA GLU A 431 -21.85 -8.55 -20.99
C GLU A 431 -21.24 -9.83 -21.57
N TRP A 432 -21.38 -10.97 -20.91
CA TRP A 432 -21.05 -12.26 -21.45
C TRP A 432 -22.05 -12.64 -22.54
N LYS A 433 -21.55 -13.02 -23.70
CA LYS A 433 -22.32 -13.41 -24.90
C LYS A 433 -21.61 -14.51 -25.68
N GLY A 434 -22.38 -15.23 -26.49
CA GLY A 434 -21.86 -16.28 -27.37
C GLY A 434 -22.83 -17.45 -27.44
N ILE A 435 -22.28 -18.64 -27.60
CA ILE A 435 -22.98 -19.91 -27.54
C ILE A 435 -22.27 -20.72 -26.45
N ASN A 436 -23.01 -21.24 -25.47
CA ASN A 436 -22.45 -22.12 -24.44
C ASN A 436 -21.79 -23.36 -25.08
N PRO A 437 -20.55 -23.75 -24.75
CA PRO A 437 -19.60 -23.15 -23.81
C PRO A 437 -18.62 -22.13 -24.45
N HIS A 438 -18.83 -21.67 -25.69
CA HIS A 438 -17.96 -20.73 -26.41
C HIS A 438 -18.34 -19.27 -26.13
N ASP A 439 -18.31 -18.90 -24.86
CA ASP A 439 -18.67 -17.58 -24.37
C ASP A 439 -17.47 -16.62 -24.35
N SER A 440 -17.77 -15.33 -24.46
CA SER A 440 -16.80 -14.25 -24.32
C SER A 440 -17.44 -12.99 -23.74
N TYR A 441 -16.71 -12.27 -22.91
CA TYR A 441 -17.17 -10.95 -22.47
C TYR A 441 -17.01 -9.93 -23.61
N ARG A 442 -18.10 -9.29 -24.02
CA ARG A 442 -18.11 -8.34 -25.13
C ARG A 442 -18.41 -6.95 -24.64
N LEU A 443 -17.45 -6.05 -24.81
CA LEU A 443 -17.63 -4.64 -24.51
C LEU A 443 -18.59 -3.98 -25.49
N LYS A 444 -19.39 -3.04 -25.01
CA LYS A 444 -20.25 -2.16 -25.84
C LYS A 444 -19.40 -1.31 -26.78
N ASN A 445 -20.01 -0.85 -27.88
CA ASN A 445 -19.33 0.02 -28.86
C ASN A 445 -18.80 1.30 -28.19
N GLY A 446 -17.61 1.75 -28.62
CA GLY A 446 -16.99 2.97 -28.12
C GLY A 446 -16.22 2.80 -26.79
N LYS A 447 -16.20 1.60 -26.21
CA LYS A 447 -15.48 1.31 -24.96
C LYS A 447 -13.98 1.09 -25.20
N LYS A 448 -13.14 1.62 -24.30
CA LYS A 448 -11.68 1.53 -24.36
C LYS A 448 -11.18 0.17 -23.87
N LYS A 449 -10.22 -0.39 -24.59
CA LYS A 449 -9.61 -1.70 -24.32
C LYS A 449 -8.12 -1.54 -24.02
N GLY A 450 -7.65 -2.16 -22.93
CA GLY A 450 -6.24 -2.27 -22.57
C GLY A 450 -5.74 -3.71 -22.68
N VAL A 451 -4.45 -3.90 -22.49
CA VAL A 451 -3.79 -5.22 -22.41
C VAL A 451 -2.91 -5.21 -21.18
N LEU A 452 -2.99 -6.25 -20.38
CA LEU A 452 -2.17 -6.48 -19.20
C LEU A 452 -1.00 -7.41 -19.55
N ALA A 453 0.13 -7.22 -18.90
CA ALA A 453 1.24 -8.16 -18.92
C ALA A 453 0.93 -9.34 -18.00
N GLY A 454 1.57 -10.50 -18.29
CA GLY A 454 1.39 -11.72 -17.52
C GLY A 454 0.25 -12.59 -18.03
N ASP A 455 0.18 -13.80 -17.44
CA ASP A 455 -0.69 -14.88 -17.92
C ASP A 455 -1.81 -15.20 -16.92
N LEU A 456 -2.98 -15.50 -17.48
CA LEU A 456 -4.05 -16.20 -16.80
C LEU A 456 -3.84 -17.70 -16.98
N TYR A 457 -3.44 -18.39 -15.93
CA TYR A 457 -3.30 -19.85 -15.94
C TYR A 457 -4.67 -20.49 -16.01
N HIS A 458 -4.78 -21.61 -16.77
CA HIS A 458 -6.02 -22.34 -16.96
C HIS A 458 -5.73 -23.83 -17.06
N TRP A 459 -6.29 -24.63 -16.18
CA TRP A 459 -6.15 -26.10 -16.15
C TRP A 459 -7.33 -26.73 -16.89
N ILE A 460 -7.12 -27.10 -18.17
CA ILE A 460 -8.19 -27.60 -19.04
C ILE A 460 -8.55 -29.05 -18.72
N TYR A 461 -7.52 -29.90 -18.66
CA TYR A 461 -7.67 -31.34 -18.42
C TYR A 461 -6.54 -31.81 -17.51
N ARG A 462 -6.90 -32.58 -16.50
CA ARG A 462 -5.98 -33.26 -15.60
C ARG A 462 -5.18 -34.34 -16.30
N ASP A 463 -5.89 -35.19 -17.07
CA ASP A 463 -5.32 -36.30 -17.81
C ASP A 463 -6.09 -36.55 -19.13
N TYR A 464 -5.63 -37.55 -19.89
CA TYR A 464 -6.22 -37.90 -21.20
C TYR A 464 -7.60 -38.55 -21.09
N ASP A 465 -7.87 -39.27 -19.99
CA ASP A 465 -9.17 -39.94 -19.79
C ASP A 465 -10.26 -38.89 -19.50
N GLU A 466 -9.98 -37.88 -18.72
CA GLU A 466 -10.89 -36.74 -18.50
C GLU A 466 -11.16 -35.97 -19.82
N HIS A 467 -10.13 -35.78 -20.66
CA HIS A 467 -10.31 -35.17 -21.98
C HIS A 467 -11.28 -35.98 -22.83
N LYS A 468 -11.10 -37.30 -22.86
CA LYS A 468 -11.95 -38.20 -23.63
C LYS A 468 -13.39 -38.16 -23.16
N GLU A 469 -13.61 -38.22 -21.85
CA GLU A 469 -14.94 -38.14 -21.24
C GLU A 469 -15.64 -36.82 -21.57
N LYS A 470 -14.94 -35.67 -21.44
CA LYS A 470 -15.50 -34.35 -21.79
C LYS A 470 -15.87 -34.27 -23.27
N VAL A 471 -15.05 -34.80 -24.18
CA VAL A 471 -15.36 -34.84 -25.62
C VAL A 471 -16.61 -35.69 -25.91
N GLU A 472 -16.75 -36.85 -25.25
CA GLU A 472 -17.94 -37.72 -25.41
C GLU A 472 -19.20 -37.02 -24.88
N ASN A 473 -19.12 -36.24 -23.82
CA ASN A 473 -20.25 -35.48 -23.24
C ASN A 473 -20.66 -34.23 -24.04
N PHE A 474 -19.77 -33.70 -24.92
CA PHE A 474 -20.07 -32.55 -25.78
C PHE A 474 -20.39 -32.95 -27.25
N SER A 475 -20.33 -34.22 -27.59
CA SER A 475 -20.69 -34.77 -28.93
C SER A 475 -22.16 -35.19 -28.98
#